data_35b46e77bee6d9fed83911812801b2b0
#
_entry.id   35b46e77bee6d9fed83911812801b2b0
#
_cell.length_a   1.000
_cell.length_b   1.000
_cell.length_c   1.000
_cell.angle_alpha   90.00
_cell.angle_beta   90.00
_cell.angle_gamma   90.00
#
_symmetry.space_group_name_H-M   'P 1'
#
loop_
_entity.id
_entity.type
_entity.pdbx_description
1 polymer ?
#
loop_
_entity_poly.entity_id
_entity_poly.type
_entity_poly.pdbx_seq_one_letter_code
_entity_poly.pdbx_strand_id
1 'polypeptide(L)'
;ENRQIPLIKNIIQASDLKVQTGGGVRSVEDVEKLLHEGASRAVIGSLAVKDQDTTQTIFKKFGAECICLATDVLPQNGEYMIAVSGWQEGSAVTINDLIEGYLDVGLKHILCTDISRDGTLGGPNIDLYKTVKNDFADIQIQASGGVSSLDDLKVLNTDGIIIGKALYEDLFTVEQALEAAAC
;
A
#
# COMPACT_ATOMS: atom_id res chain seq x y z
N GLU A 1 9.91 -0.03 20.16
CA GLU A 1 9.78 1.00 19.12
C GLU A 1 8.48 1.75 19.35
N ASN A 2 8.57 3.05 19.68
CA ASN A 2 7.38 3.83 20.00
C ASN A 2 6.66 4.21 18.71
N ARG A 3 5.71 3.39 18.27
CA ARG A 3 4.72 3.88 17.31
C ARG A 3 4.01 5.08 17.91
N GLN A 4 3.79 6.09 17.08
CA GLN A 4 3.08 7.31 17.52
C GLN A 4 1.57 7.05 17.59
N ILE A 5 1.15 5.99 18.31
CA ILE A 5 -0.27 5.61 18.46
C ILE A 5 -1.14 6.80 18.91
N PRO A 6 -0.73 7.63 19.89
CA PRO A 6 -1.54 8.79 20.28
C PRO A 6 -1.74 9.79 19.13
N LEU A 7 -0.73 10.00 18.29
CA LEU A 7 -0.85 10.90 17.14
C LEU A 7 -1.80 10.31 16.09
N ILE A 8 -1.68 9.01 15.77
CA ILE A 8 -2.58 8.31 14.86
C ILE A 8 -4.02 8.43 15.33
N LYS A 9 -4.28 8.19 16.62
CA LYS A 9 -5.59 8.36 17.23
C LYS A 9 -6.13 9.78 17.06
N ASN A 10 -5.31 10.79 17.35
CA ASN A 10 -5.71 12.20 17.22
C ASN A 10 -6.08 12.54 15.76
N ILE A 11 -5.34 12.05 14.78
CA ILE A 11 -5.64 12.24 13.35
C ILE A 11 -6.98 11.60 12.99
N ILE A 12 -7.19 10.35 13.41
CA ILE A 12 -8.44 9.62 13.17
C ILE A 12 -9.64 10.38 13.77
N GLN A 13 -9.51 10.85 15.01
CA GLN A 13 -10.58 11.56 15.71
C GLN A 13 -10.83 12.98 15.19
N ALA A 14 -9.84 13.60 14.56
CA ALA A 14 -9.93 14.96 14.03
C ALA A 14 -10.49 15.02 12.60
N SER A 15 -10.74 13.88 11.95
CA SER A 15 -11.20 13.82 10.57
C SER A 15 -12.27 12.74 10.37
N ASP A 16 -13.15 12.93 9.39
CA ASP A 16 -14.11 11.92 8.94
C ASP A 16 -13.50 10.95 7.89
N LEU A 17 -12.18 10.98 7.71
CA LEU A 17 -11.48 10.18 6.72
C LEU A 17 -11.32 8.73 7.19
N LYS A 18 -11.36 7.81 6.24
CA LYS A 18 -10.96 6.42 6.48
C LYS A 18 -9.43 6.36 6.50
N VAL A 19 -8.85 6.23 7.68
CA VAL A 19 -7.39 6.20 7.87
C VAL A 19 -6.89 4.78 7.76
N GLN A 20 -5.95 4.52 6.84
CA GLN A 20 -5.11 3.34 6.86
C GLN A 20 -3.71 3.70 7.35
N THR A 21 -3.15 2.85 8.19
CA THR A 21 -1.85 3.11 8.82
C THR A 21 -1.06 1.83 9.06
N GLY A 22 0.25 1.95 9.09
CA GLY A 22 1.18 0.85 9.29
C GLY A 22 2.53 1.34 9.77
N GLY A 23 3.56 0.58 9.41
CA GLY A 23 4.93 0.81 9.84
C GLY A 23 5.28 0.01 11.09
N GLY A 24 6.25 -0.91 10.95
CA GLY A 24 6.73 -1.76 12.03
C GLY A 24 5.70 -2.74 12.59
N VAL A 25 4.64 -3.13 11.87
CA VAL A 25 3.72 -4.21 12.27
C VAL A 25 4.50 -5.53 12.28
N ARG A 26 4.49 -6.21 13.45
CA ARG A 26 5.26 -7.44 13.67
C ARG A 26 4.44 -8.56 14.31
N SER A 27 3.23 -8.26 14.76
CA SER A 27 2.39 -9.24 15.46
C SER A 27 0.90 -8.97 15.27
N VAL A 28 0.08 -9.93 15.69
CA VAL A 28 -1.38 -9.82 15.74
C VAL A 28 -1.81 -8.65 16.66
N GLU A 29 -1.14 -8.49 17.81
CA GLU A 29 -1.42 -7.45 18.79
C GLU A 29 -1.14 -6.05 18.25
N ASP A 30 -0.16 -5.92 17.36
CA ASP A 30 0.13 -4.65 16.70
C ASP A 30 -1.03 -4.21 15.81
N VAL A 31 -1.60 -5.14 15.02
CA VAL A 31 -2.77 -4.88 14.20
C VAL A 31 -3.99 -4.57 15.06
N GLU A 32 -4.21 -5.36 16.12
CA GLU A 32 -5.33 -5.14 17.05
C GLU A 32 -5.31 -3.73 17.65
N LYS A 33 -4.14 -3.24 18.05
CA LYS A 33 -3.98 -1.88 18.57
C LYS A 33 -4.36 -0.82 17.53
N LEU A 34 -3.89 -0.95 16.30
CA LEU A 34 -4.19 0.03 15.23
C LEU A 34 -5.69 0.08 14.94
N LEU A 35 -6.34 -1.08 14.80
CA LEU A 35 -7.76 -1.18 14.53
C LEU A 35 -8.61 -0.70 15.72
N HIS A 36 -8.17 -0.99 16.96
CA HIS A 36 -8.85 -0.51 18.18
C HIS A 36 -8.83 1.02 18.29
N GLU A 37 -7.77 1.67 17.85
CA GLU A 37 -7.68 3.14 17.82
C GLU A 37 -8.47 3.78 16.68
N GLY A 38 -9.13 2.98 15.86
CA GLY A 38 -10.05 3.43 14.81
C GLY A 38 -9.47 3.44 13.41
N ALA A 39 -8.28 2.87 13.18
CA ALA A 39 -7.78 2.70 11.82
C ALA A 39 -8.74 1.82 11.01
N SER A 40 -9.08 2.25 9.80
CA SER A 40 -9.91 1.47 8.87
C SER A 40 -9.18 0.26 8.32
N ARG A 41 -7.85 0.38 8.14
CA ARG A 41 -6.97 -0.71 7.71
C ARG A 41 -5.62 -0.63 8.39
N ALA A 42 -5.08 -1.80 8.75
CA ALA A 42 -3.68 -1.95 9.12
C ALA A 42 -2.86 -2.31 7.89
N VAL A 43 -1.77 -1.57 7.64
CA VAL A 43 -0.86 -1.80 6.52
C VAL A 43 0.29 -2.70 6.99
N ILE A 44 0.46 -3.84 6.32
CA ILE A 44 1.47 -4.86 6.63
C ILE A 44 2.44 -4.96 5.46
N GLY A 45 3.72 -4.68 5.69
CA GLY A 45 4.79 -4.80 4.69
C GLY A 45 5.66 -6.03 4.95
N SER A 46 6.87 -5.84 5.44
CA SER A 46 7.89 -6.89 5.59
C SER A 46 7.43 -8.14 6.35
N LEU A 47 6.45 -8.04 7.25
CA LEU A 47 5.91 -9.21 7.95
C LEU A 47 5.28 -10.21 6.98
N ALA A 48 4.58 -9.70 5.93
CA ALA A 48 3.95 -10.56 4.92
C ALA A 48 4.94 -11.44 4.15
N VAL A 49 6.19 -11.02 4.05
CA VAL A 49 7.26 -11.80 3.41
C VAL A 49 8.01 -12.68 4.42
N LYS A 50 8.27 -12.13 5.63
CA LYS A 50 9.13 -12.77 6.63
C LYS A 50 8.42 -13.81 7.49
N ASP A 51 7.11 -13.64 7.70
CA ASP A 51 6.28 -14.52 8.54
C ASP A 51 4.85 -14.59 7.97
N GLN A 52 4.70 -15.45 6.96
CA GLN A 52 3.45 -15.66 6.28
C GLN A 52 2.37 -16.25 7.20
N ASP A 53 2.74 -17.16 8.10
CA ASP A 53 1.80 -17.82 9.02
C ASP A 53 1.16 -16.81 9.98
N THR A 54 1.96 -15.93 10.56
CA THR A 54 1.45 -14.84 11.41
C THR A 54 0.56 -13.91 10.62
N THR A 55 0.94 -13.56 9.39
CA THR A 55 0.14 -12.66 8.54
C THR A 55 -1.18 -13.31 8.13
N GLN A 56 -1.20 -14.58 7.75
CA GLN A 56 -2.44 -15.32 7.48
C GLN A 56 -3.35 -15.42 8.72
N THR A 57 -2.76 -15.57 9.91
CA THR A 57 -3.52 -15.53 11.18
C THR A 57 -4.17 -14.16 11.39
N ILE A 58 -3.48 -13.08 11.04
CA ILE A 58 -4.03 -11.72 11.08
C ILE A 58 -5.25 -11.59 10.14
N PHE A 59 -5.14 -12.07 8.89
CA PHE A 59 -6.27 -12.07 7.95
C PHE A 59 -7.48 -12.84 8.49
N LYS A 60 -7.25 -14.04 9.03
CA LYS A 60 -8.32 -14.87 9.62
C LYS A 60 -8.99 -14.21 10.82
N LYS A 61 -8.22 -13.46 11.64
CA LYS A 61 -8.76 -12.81 12.85
C LYS A 61 -9.52 -11.53 12.54
N PHE A 62 -9.01 -10.68 11.64
CA PHE A 62 -9.55 -9.32 11.44
C PHE A 62 -10.32 -9.16 10.13
N GLY A 63 -10.18 -10.10 9.19
CA GLY A 63 -10.82 -10.04 7.88
C GLY A 63 -10.05 -9.20 6.86
N ALA A 64 -10.23 -9.51 5.60
CA ALA A 64 -9.50 -8.91 4.47
C ALA A 64 -9.77 -7.41 4.28
N GLU A 65 -10.94 -6.92 4.69
CA GLU A 65 -11.29 -5.50 4.59
C GLU A 65 -10.46 -4.60 5.51
N CYS A 66 -9.97 -5.15 6.62
CA CYS A 66 -9.18 -4.42 7.63
C CYS A 66 -7.68 -4.49 7.38
N ILE A 67 -7.22 -5.23 6.37
CA ILE A 67 -5.80 -5.45 6.09
C ILE A 67 -5.46 -4.95 4.69
N CYS A 68 -4.32 -4.26 4.58
CA CYS A 68 -3.70 -3.89 3.31
C CYS A 68 -2.26 -4.40 3.31
N LEU A 69 -1.86 -5.18 2.31
CA LEU A 69 -0.46 -5.55 2.15
C LEU A 69 0.30 -4.44 1.43
N ALA A 70 1.39 -3.97 2.02
CA ALA A 70 2.33 -3.08 1.35
C ALA A 70 3.33 -3.93 0.53
N THR A 71 3.31 -3.73 -0.77
CA THR A 71 4.15 -4.41 -1.75
C THR A 71 5.10 -3.38 -2.36
N ASP A 72 6.22 -3.14 -1.68
CA ASP A 72 7.27 -2.26 -2.19
C ASP A 72 8.09 -3.06 -3.20
N VAL A 73 8.08 -2.65 -4.47
CA VAL A 73 8.66 -3.44 -5.55
C VAL A 73 9.79 -2.71 -6.28
N LEU A 74 10.73 -3.48 -6.79
CA LEU A 74 11.78 -3.04 -7.69
C LEU A 74 11.72 -3.84 -8.98
N PRO A 75 11.65 -3.20 -10.17
CA PRO A 75 11.78 -3.89 -11.44
C PRO A 75 13.16 -4.54 -11.57
N GLN A 76 13.20 -5.86 -11.79
CA GLN A 76 14.43 -6.63 -11.97
C GLN A 76 14.22 -7.77 -12.95
N ASN A 77 15.03 -7.82 -14.03
CA ASN A 77 15.00 -8.89 -15.04
C ASN A 77 13.62 -9.17 -15.67
N GLY A 78 12.77 -8.13 -15.77
CA GLY A 78 11.42 -8.26 -16.34
C GLY A 78 10.35 -8.68 -15.33
N GLU A 79 10.70 -8.83 -14.06
CA GLU A 79 9.81 -9.14 -12.95
C GLU A 79 9.80 -7.98 -11.93
N TYR A 80 8.81 -7.99 -11.03
CA TYR A 80 8.68 -7.03 -9.93
C TYR A 80 8.98 -7.74 -8.61
N MET A 81 10.21 -7.54 -8.10
CA MET A 81 10.70 -8.17 -6.88
C MET A 81 10.31 -7.37 -5.65
N ILE A 82 9.86 -8.04 -4.60
CA ILE A 82 9.50 -7.39 -3.32
C ILE A 82 10.78 -6.96 -2.58
N ALA A 83 10.81 -5.71 -2.15
CA ALA A 83 11.79 -5.19 -1.22
C ALA A 83 11.23 -5.23 0.22
N VAL A 84 12.09 -5.54 1.18
CA VAL A 84 11.73 -5.63 2.60
C VAL A 84 12.66 -4.75 3.45
N SER A 85 12.37 -4.63 4.75
CA SER A 85 13.22 -3.89 5.71
C SER A 85 13.45 -2.41 5.35
N GLY A 86 12.42 -1.74 4.82
CA GLY A 86 12.55 -0.33 4.38
C GLY A 86 13.50 -0.20 3.19
N TRP A 87 13.39 -1.12 2.22
CA TRP A 87 14.13 -1.17 0.96
C TRP A 87 15.63 -1.52 1.11
N GLN A 88 16.04 -1.94 2.30
CA GLN A 88 17.45 -2.28 2.58
C GLN A 88 17.81 -3.70 2.12
N GLU A 89 16.82 -4.56 1.95
CA GLU A 89 16.98 -5.96 1.57
C GLU A 89 16.03 -6.28 0.40
N GLY A 90 16.54 -6.89 -0.66
CA GLY A 90 15.74 -7.55 -1.68
C GLY A 90 15.24 -8.91 -1.16
N SER A 91 14.08 -9.34 -1.59
CA SER A 91 13.62 -10.71 -1.39
C SER A 91 13.70 -11.49 -2.71
N ALA A 92 13.65 -12.82 -2.62
CA ALA A 92 13.51 -13.68 -3.80
C ALA A 92 12.04 -13.87 -4.21
N VAL A 93 11.12 -13.09 -3.61
CA VAL A 93 9.67 -13.18 -3.80
C VAL A 93 9.22 -12.13 -4.80
N THR A 94 8.49 -12.52 -5.83
CA THR A 94 7.84 -11.59 -6.75
C THR A 94 6.54 -11.04 -6.15
N ILE A 95 6.01 -9.96 -6.72
CA ILE A 95 4.70 -9.45 -6.31
C ILE A 95 3.60 -10.49 -6.56
N ASN A 96 3.69 -11.26 -7.64
CA ASN A 96 2.72 -12.31 -7.98
C ASN A 96 2.75 -13.43 -6.93
N ASP A 97 3.93 -13.95 -6.60
CA ASP A 97 4.10 -14.98 -5.55
C ASP A 97 3.52 -14.52 -4.21
N LEU A 98 3.76 -13.25 -3.85
CA LEU A 98 3.23 -12.71 -2.61
C LEU A 98 1.70 -12.65 -2.63
N ILE A 99 1.09 -12.13 -3.70
CA ILE A 99 -0.37 -12.05 -3.82
C ILE A 99 -0.98 -13.46 -3.77
N GLU A 100 -0.47 -14.41 -4.56
CA GLU A 100 -0.93 -15.80 -4.59
C GLU A 100 -0.91 -16.45 -3.20
N GLY A 101 0.14 -16.19 -2.41
CA GLY A 101 0.27 -16.71 -1.05
C GLY A 101 -0.81 -16.24 -0.07
N TYR A 102 -1.62 -15.25 -0.44
CA TYR A 102 -2.67 -14.70 0.42
C TYR A 102 -4.09 -14.76 -0.18
N LEU A 103 -4.27 -15.30 -1.38
CA LEU A 103 -5.61 -15.43 -2.00
C LEU A 103 -6.54 -16.30 -1.16
N ASP A 104 -6.04 -17.42 -0.61
CA ASP A 104 -6.82 -18.36 0.20
C ASP A 104 -7.34 -17.76 1.51
N VAL A 105 -6.69 -16.72 2.03
CA VAL A 105 -7.16 -15.98 3.21
C VAL A 105 -7.94 -14.73 2.84
N GLY A 106 -8.26 -14.56 1.55
CA GLY A 106 -9.14 -13.53 1.01
C GLY A 106 -8.46 -12.17 0.84
N LEU A 107 -7.14 -12.12 0.54
CA LEU A 107 -6.46 -10.85 0.23
C LEU A 107 -7.29 -10.01 -0.73
N LYS A 108 -7.49 -8.76 -0.38
CA LYS A 108 -8.30 -7.82 -1.15
C LYS A 108 -7.59 -6.52 -1.48
N HIS A 109 -6.80 -5.99 -0.56
CA HIS A 109 -6.18 -4.67 -0.69
C HIS A 109 -4.67 -4.77 -0.69
N ILE A 110 -4.03 -4.18 -1.70
CA ILE A 110 -2.58 -3.95 -1.73
C ILE A 110 -2.27 -2.48 -1.93
N LEU A 111 -1.20 -2.01 -1.28
CA LEU A 111 -0.54 -0.75 -1.55
C LEU A 111 0.75 -1.09 -2.29
N CYS A 112 0.81 -0.79 -3.59
CA CYS A 112 1.91 -1.18 -4.45
C CYS A 112 2.79 0.03 -4.78
N THR A 113 4.01 0.05 -4.24
CA THR A 113 4.99 1.13 -4.46
C THR A 113 6.09 0.67 -5.40
N ASP A 114 6.25 1.34 -6.54
CA ASP A 114 7.51 1.23 -7.30
C ASP A 114 8.57 2.10 -6.62
N ILE A 115 9.50 1.47 -5.91
CA ILE A 115 10.54 2.19 -5.15
C ILE A 115 11.56 2.92 -6.05
N SER A 116 11.66 2.54 -7.32
CA SER A 116 12.50 3.27 -8.28
C SER A 116 11.89 4.60 -8.72
N ARG A 117 10.57 4.76 -8.51
CA ARG A 117 9.80 5.96 -8.83
C ARG A 117 9.46 6.80 -7.61
N ASP A 118 9.45 6.19 -6.41
CA ASP A 118 9.02 6.90 -5.20
C ASP A 118 9.89 8.13 -4.92
N GLY A 119 9.22 9.25 -4.66
CA GLY A 119 9.84 10.55 -4.43
C GLY A 119 10.53 11.21 -5.64
N THR A 120 10.50 10.61 -6.84
CA THR A 120 11.21 11.13 -8.02
C THR A 120 10.43 12.21 -8.78
N LEU A 121 9.09 12.25 -8.68
CA LEU A 121 8.20 13.06 -9.53
C LEU A 121 8.39 12.75 -11.03
N GLY A 122 8.79 11.53 -11.37
CA GLY A 122 9.07 11.08 -12.75
C GLY A 122 7.90 10.36 -13.43
N GLY A 123 6.70 10.44 -12.87
CA GLY A 123 5.52 9.70 -13.29
C GLY A 123 5.44 8.28 -12.70
N PRO A 124 4.23 7.73 -12.53
CA PRO A 124 3.99 6.41 -11.97
C PRO A 124 4.39 5.29 -12.94
N ASN A 125 4.56 4.07 -12.42
CA ASN A 125 4.82 2.88 -13.22
C ASN A 125 3.50 2.23 -13.69
N ILE A 126 2.92 2.76 -14.76
CA ILE A 126 1.62 2.29 -15.28
C ILE A 126 1.65 0.81 -15.65
N ASP A 127 2.76 0.31 -16.21
CA ASP A 127 2.87 -1.08 -16.64
C ASP A 127 2.85 -2.05 -15.48
N LEU A 128 3.46 -1.70 -14.33
CA LEU A 128 3.36 -2.47 -13.10
C LEU A 128 1.90 -2.70 -12.69
N TYR A 129 1.12 -1.63 -12.58
CA TYR A 129 -0.27 -1.72 -12.11
C TYR A 129 -1.17 -2.44 -13.11
N LYS A 130 -0.95 -2.25 -14.42
CA LYS A 130 -1.65 -3.00 -15.47
C LYS A 130 -1.35 -4.49 -15.38
N THR A 131 -0.08 -4.89 -15.21
CA THR A 131 0.31 -6.29 -15.06
C THR A 131 -0.40 -6.92 -13.88
N VAL A 132 -0.29 -6.31 -12.69
CA VAL A 132 -0.92 -6.85 -11.49
C VAL A 132 -2.45 -6.92 -11.63
N LYS A 133 -3.08 -5.90 -12.23
CA LYS A 133 -4.54 -5.88 -12.42
C LYS A 133 -5.02 -6.92 -13.43
N ASN A 134 -4.23 -7.22 -14.45
CA ASN A 134 -4.52 -8.29 -15.43
C ASN A 134 -4.44 -9.68 -14.80
N ASP A 135 -3.43 -9.90 -13.96
CA ASP A 135 -3.20 -11.20 -13.31
C ASP A 135 -4.18 -11.43 -12.13
N PHE A 136 -4.57 -10.35 -11.44
CA PHE A 136 -5.38 -10.39 -10.21
C PHE A 136 -6.52 -9.34 -10.27
N ALA A 137 -7.52 -9.55 -11.11
CA ALA A 137 -8.59 -8.60 -11.38
C ALA A 137 -9.41 -8.18 -10.12
N ASP A 138 -9.56 -9.09 -9.16
CA ASP A 138 -10.33 -8.87 -7.93
C ASP A 138 -9.54 -8.13 -6.84
N ILE A 139 -8.23 -7.99 -6.98
CA ILE A 139 -7.39 -7.27 -6.02
C ILE A 139 -7.56 -5.76 -6.23
N GLN A 140 -7.80 -5.06 -5.14
CA GLN A 140 -7.86 -3.60 -5.09
C GLN A 140 -6.46 -3.03 -4.90
N ILE A 141 -6.00 -2.29 -5.90
CA ILE A 141 -4.64 -1.75 -5.96
C ILE A 141 -4.64 -0.26 -5.63
N GLN A 142 -3.81 0.12 -4.66
CA GLN A 142 -3.43 1.51 -4.43
C GLN A 142 -2.05 1.73 -5.05
N ALA A 143 -1.99 2.48 -6.14
CA ALA A 143 -0.74 2.83 -6.82
C ALA A 143 0.06 3.83 -5.98
N SER A 144 1.37 3.62 -5.84
CA SER A 144 2.27 4.48 -5.09
C SER A 144 3.61 4.65 -5.79
N GLY A 145 4.14 5.87 -5.71
CA GLY A 145 5.44 6.25 -6.28
C GLY A 145 5.33 6.99 -7.62
N GLY A 146 6.04 8.12 -7.70
CA GLY A 146 6.28 8.85 -8.94
C GLY A 146 5.23 9.86 -9.38
N VAL A 147 4.01 9.87 -8.84
CA VAL A 147 2.97 10.83 -9.23
C VAL A 147 3.49 12.26 -9.17
N SER A 148 3.33 13.00 -10.27
CA SER A 148 3.85 14.36 -10.45
C SER A 148 2.85 15.34 -11.05
N SER A 149 1.76 14.86 -11.67
CA SER A 149 0.79 15.69 -12.36
C SER A 149 -0.62 15.14 -12.24
N LEU A 150 -1.63 15.99 -12.54
CA LEU A 150 -3.02 15.57 -12.63
C LEU A 150 -3.26 14.59 -13.79
N ASP A 151 -2.46 14.64 -14.83
CA ASP A 151 -2.58 13.70 -15.95
C ASP A 151 -2.12 12.29 -15.56
N ASP A 152 -1.17 12.17 -14.64
CA ASP A 152 -0.80 10.86 -14.07
C ASP A 152 -1.99 10.18 -13.39
N LEU A 153 -2.86 10.95 -12.72
CA LEU A 153 -4.04 10.43 -12.02
C LEU A 153 -5.10 9.89 -12.99
N LYS A 154 -5.26 10.53 -14.14
CA LYS A 154 -6.24 10.14 -15.17
C LYS A 154 -5.88 8.83 -15.89
N VAL A 155 -4.58 8.54 -16.02
CA VAL A 155 -4.09 7.36 -16.74
C VAL A 155 -3.90 6.13 -15.85
N LEU A 156 -3.91 6.31 -14.51
CA LEU A 156 -3.83 5.24 -13.55
C LEU A 156 -5.21 4.57 -13.41
N ASN A 157 -5.34 3.37 -13.97
CA ASN A 157 -6.54 2.54 -13.80
C ASN A 157 -6.38 1.62 -12.58
N THR A 158 -6.41 2.22 -11.39
CA THR A 158 -6.27 1.54 -10.10
C THR A 158 -7.39 1.96 -9.13
N ASP A 159 -7.59 1.20 -8.06
CA ASP A 159 -8.67 1.44 -7.09
C ASP A 159 -8.35 2.59 -6.12
N GLY A 160 -7.10 3.03 -6.09
CA GLY A 160 -6.63 4.16 -5.29
C GLY A 160 -5.24 4.62 -5.73
N ILE A 161 -4.89 5.85 -5.36
CA ILE A 161 -3.59 6.46 -5.68
C ILE A 161 -3.04 7.11 -4.43
N ILE A 162 -1.80 6.79 -4.07
CA ILE A 162 -1.07 7.45 -3.00
C ILE A 162 -0.33 8.65 -3.59
N ILE A 163 -0.63 9.82 -3.07
CA ILE A 163 0.01 11.06 -3.46
C ILE A 163 0.78 11.60 -2.26
N GLY A 164 2.08 11.65 -2.37
CA GLY A 164 2.99 12.15 -1.33
C GLY A 164 3.66 13.44 -1.76
N LYS A 165 4.86 13.33 -2.32
CA LYS A 165 5.75 14.45 -2.64
C LYS A 165 5.09 15.54 -3.50
N ALA A 166 4.25 15.17 -4.47
CA ALA A 166 3.58 16.15 -5.33
C ALA A 166 2.71 17.16 -4.55
N LEU A 167 2.07 16.73 -3.44
CA LEU A 167 1.32 17.63 -2.56
C LEU A 167 2.26 18.49 -1.71
N TYR A 168 3.38 17.96 -1.23
CA TYR A 168 4.36 18.72 -0.45
C TYR A 168 5.12 19.77 -1.29
N GLU A 169 5.22 19.55 -2.60
CA GLU A 169 5.82 20.47 -3.57
C GLU A 169 4.78 21.40 -4.22
N ASP A 170 3.54 21.41 -3.71
CA ASP A 170 2.43 22.23 -4.19
C ASP A 170 2.17 22.14 -5.71
N LEU A 171 2.38 20.95 -6.32
CA LEU A 171 2.18 20.78 -7.77
C LEU A 171 0.69 20.81 -8.15
N PHE A 172 -0.18 20.42 -7.24
CA PHE A 172 -1.64 20.52 -7.32
C PHE A 172 -2.26 20.34 -5.92
N THR A 173 -3.53 20.72 -5.77
CA THR A 173 -4.26 20.58 -4.50
C THR A 173 -4.95 19.21 -4.40
N VAL A 174 -5.41 18.85 -3.20
CA VAL A 174 -6.19 17.63 -2.99
C VAL A 174 -7.50 17.67 -3.77
N GLU A 175 -8.17 18.83 -3.82
CA GLU A 175 -9.41 19.03 -4.57
C GLU A 175 -9.20 18.77 -6.06
N GLN A 176 -8.13 19.35 -6.65
CA GLN A 176 -7.77 19.11 -8.05
C GLN A 176 -7.46 17.63 -8.32
N ALA A 177 -6.77 16.95 -7.38
CA ALA A 177 -6.47 15.54 -7.52
C ALA A 177 -7.75 14.69 -7.49
N LEU A 178 -8.71 14.99 -6.61
CA LEU A 178 -9.99 14.30 -6.53
C LEU A 178 -10.83 14.50 -7.81
N GLU A 179 -10.88 15.72 -8.35
CA GLU A 179 -11.55 15.99 -9.62
C GLU A 179 -10.92 15.20 -10.78
N ALA A 180 -9.59 15.18 -10.86
CA ALA A 180 -8.87 14.47 -11.92
C ALA A 180 -9.04 12.94 -11.84
N ALA A 181 -9.13 12.36 -10.64
CA ALA A 181 -9.31 10.93 -10.42
C ALA A 181 -10.78 10.48 -10.60
N ALA A 182 -11.75 11.39 -10.64
CA ALA A 182 -13.17 11.10 -10.84
C ALA A 182 -13.57 11.04 -12.33
N CYS A 183 -12.69 11.42 -13.25
CA CYS A 183 -12.89 11.39 -14.70
C CYS A 183 -12.48 10.05 -15.30
#